data_1e287c59410b62f1cd55d35e40842984
#
_entry.id   1e287c59410b62f1cd55d35e40842984
#
_cell.length_a   1.000
_cell.length_b   1.000
_cell.length_c   1.000
_cell.angle_alpha   90.00
_cell.angle_beta   90.00
_cell.angle_gamma   90.00
#
_symmetry.space_group_name_H-M   'P 1'
#
loop_
_entity.id
_entity.type
_entity.pdbx_description
1 polymer ?
#
loop_
_entity_poly.entity_id
_entity_poly.type
_entity_poly.pdbx_seq_one_letter_code
_entity_poly.pdbx_strand_id
1 'polypeptide(L)'
;MTSMQLTILAKSAAMPPLTSLRRLLEERGVVIDEAANLPVPNSLKDRRSGLRLSLIGRTALLNQQEVSSCGLEDGVDANLQTAEERAVDIKLAVFDMDSTLIQCEVIDELAKQAGVGDRVVEITERAMRGQLDFNQSFTERLGLLRGLDARVTSEIASSLPFSDGAHELMLTLRARGVRTVILSGGFDVFAESVKGVLKMDDYVANTLEIADGKLTGRVIPPIVNADEKRARLISLASSMSIDLSQTMAVGDGANDLKMLETAGIGVAFRAKPVVREQARYQLSQVGLDGALYLLG
;
A
#
# COMPACT_ATOMS: atom_id res chain seq x y z
N MET A 1 21.18 -11.70 21.66
CA MET A 1 19.94 -10.92 21.81
C MET A 1 19.69 -10.26 20.46
N THR A 2 18.53 -10.50 19.85
CA THR A 2 18.17 -9.89 18.55
C THR A 2 18.01 -8.40 18.76
N SER A 3 18.80 -7.59 18.09
CA SER A 3 18.71 -6.14 18.20
C SER A 3 17.44 -5.70 17.44
N MET A 4 16.57 -4.93 18.09
CA MET A 4 15.38 -4.35 17.49
C MET A 4 15.60 -2.90 17.11
N GLN A 5 15.00 -2.49 16.01
CA GLN A 5 15.04 -1.12 15.53
C GLN A 5 13.63 -0.57 15.39
N LEU A 6 13.44 0.66 15.84
CA LEU A 6 12.20 1.41 15.68
C LEU A 6 12.43 2.54 14.67
N THR A 7 11.75 2.43 13.54
CA THR A 7 11.72 3.46 12.50
C THR A 7 10.53 4.38 12.74
N ILE A 8 10.76 5.68 12.90
CA ILE A 8 9.76 6.71 13.15
C ILE A 8 9.80 7.73 12.01
N LEU A 9 8.65 8.00 11.39
CA LEU A 9 8.52 8.90 10.25
C LEU A 9 7.44 9.96 10.54
N ALA A 10 7.74 11.22 10.31
CA ALA A 10 6.81 12.33 10.50
C ALA A 10 6.55 13.08 9.18
N LYS A 11 5.31 13.57 9.01
CA LYS A 11 4.91 14.46 7.91
C LYS A 11 5.20 15.93 8.27
N SER A 12 6.44 16.18 8.71
CA SER A 12 6.95 17.54 9.04
C SER A 12 8.47 17.54 8.98
N ALA A 13 9.08 18.68 8.73
CA ALA A 13 10.53 18.83 8.73
C ALA A 13 11.17 18.61 10.11
N ALA A 14 10.41 18.87 11.19
CA ALA A 14 10.83 18.61 12.56
C ALA A 14 10.07 17.42 13.14
N MET A 15 10.77 16.52 13.84
CA MET A 15 10.15 15.41 14.56
C MET A 15 9.28 15.96 15.70
N PRO A 16 7.98 15.59 15.78
CA PRO A 16 7.13 15.99 16.90
C PRO A 16 7.58 15.34 18.22
N PRO A 17 7.08 15.80 19.38
CA PRO A 17 7.31 15.12 20.64
C PRO A 17 6.79 13.67 20.59
N LEU A 18 7.63 12.72 20.98
CA LEU A 18 7.30 11.28 20.98
C LEU A 18 6.86 10.84 22.39
N THR A 19 5.79 11.44 22.90
CA THR A 19 5.37 11.27 24.29
C THR A 19 4.81 9.89 24.57
N SER A 20 3.89 9.41 23.72
CA SER A 20 3.24 8.10 23.87
C SER A 20 4.22 6.97 23.61
N LEU A 21 5.07 7.11 22.58
CA LEU A 21 6.12 6.12 22.28
C LEU A 21 7.15 6.01 23.41
N ARG A 22 7.61 7.14 23.97
CA ARG A 22 8.57 7.13 25.10
C ARG A 22 7.99 6.45 26.32
N ARG A 23 6.75 6.79 26.69
CA ARG A 23 6.03 6.16 27.81
C ARG A 23 5.92 4.64 27.60
N LEU A 24 5.52 4.18 26.40
CA LEU A 24 5.45 2.75 26.10
C LEU A 24 6.79 2.05 26.30
N LEU A 25 7.90 2.61 25.80
CA LEU A 25 9.23 2.03 25.93
C LEU A 25 9.66 1.93 27.41
N GLU A 26 9.41 3.00 28.20
CA GLU A 26 9.70 3.03 29.63
C GLU A 26 8.89 1.99 30.41
N GLU A 27 7.58 1.89 30.18
CA GLU A 27 6.68 0.91 30.82
C GLU A 27 7.06 -0.54 30.49
N ARG A 28 7.61 -0.78 29.31
CA ARG A 28 8.10 -2.13 28.88
C ARG A 28 9.54 -2.41 29.33
N GLY A 29 10.24 -1.45 29.94
CA GLY A 29 11.64 -1.59 30.33
C GLY A 29 12.58 -1.72 29.13
N VAL A 30 12.26 -1.03 28.04
CA VAL A 30 13.06 -0.93 26.83
C VAL A 30 13.90 0.34 26.86
N VAL A 31 15.16 0.24 26.51
CA VAL A 31 16.11 1.36 26.52
C VAL A 31 16.51 1.69 25.08
N ILE A 32 16.60 2.97 24.78
CA ILE A 32 17.16 3.46 23.52
C ILE A 32 18.68 3.46 23.66
N ASP A 33 19.36 2.63 22.88
CA ASP A 33 20.83 2.53 22.86
C ASP A 33 21.42 3.61 21.94
N GLU A 34 20.87 3.68 20.69
CA GLU A 34 21.31 4.66 19.70
C GLU A 34 20.10 5.32 19.03
N ALA A 35 20.31 6.54 18.57
CA ALA A 35 19.34 7.31 17.80
C ALA A 35 20.02 7.97 16.58
N ALA A 36 19.50 7.74 15.38
CA ALA A 36 20.04 8.31 14.15
C ALA A 36 18.94 8.98 13.32
N ASN A 37 19.19 10.19 12.84
CA ASN A 37 18.32 10.82 11.86
C ASN A 37 18.42 10.06 10.53
N LEU A 38 17.26 9.81 9.93
CA LEU A 38 17.19 9.15 8.62
C LEU A 38 17.38 10.16 7.49
N PRO A 39 18.10 9.80 6.42
CA PRO A 39 18.23 10.65 5.25
C PRO A 39 16.85 10.84 4.60
N VAL A 40 16.47 12.09 4.34
CA VAL A 40 15.23 12.45 3.62
C VAL A 40 15.60 12.97 2.23
N PRO A 41 14.93 12.50 1.16
CA PRO A 41 15.14 13.01 -0.18
C PRO A 41 15.01 14.55 -0.23
N ASN A 42 15.81 15.22 -1.04
CA ASN A 42 15.80 16.68 -1.12
C ASN A 42 14.43 17.27 -1.47
N SER A 43 13.66 16.57 -2.31
CA SER A 43 12.28 16.93 -2.70
C SER A 43 11.28 16.91 -1.52
N LEU A 44 11.64 16.26 -0.40
CA LEU A 44 10.76 16.04 0.75
C LEU A 44 11.27 16.67 2.06
N LYS A 45 12.45 17.33 2.06
CA LYS A 45 13.11 17.85 3.28
C LYS A 45 12.24 18.78 4.11
N ASP A 46 11.40 19.59 3.46
CA ASP A 46 10.56 20.58 4.14
C ASP A 46 9.28 19.98 4.73
N ARG A 47 8.99 18.72 4.44
CA ARG A 47 7.75 18.04 4.82
C ARG A 47 7.93 16.59 5.28
N ARG A 48 9.14 16.18 5.61
CA ARG A 48 9.47 14.87 6.15
C ARG A 48 10.57 14.97 7.17
N SER A 49 10.48 14.18 8.23
CA SER A 49 11.59 13.82 9.10
C SER A 49 11.53 12.33 9.44
N GLY A 50 12.67 11.74 9.68
CA GLY A 50 12.76 10.34 10.05
C GLY A 50 13.81 10.12 11.14
N LEU A 51 13.53 9.21 12.05
CA LEU A 51 14.39 8.83 13.15
C LEU A 51 14.44 7.30 13.25
N ARG A 52 15.62 6.75 13.47
CA ARG A 52 15.80 5.34 13.78
C ARG A 52 16.41 5.19 15.16
N LEU A 53 15.77 4.35 15.97
CA LEU A 53 16.20 4.03 17.30
C LEU A 53 16.63 2.58 17.35
N SER A 54 17.84 2.31 17.86
CA SER A 54 18.29 0.97 18.25
C SER A 54 17.82 0.70 19.67
N LEU A 55 17.11 -0.41 19.87
CA LEU A 55 16.45 -0.74 21.12
C LEU A 55 17.13 -1.95 21.80
N ILE A 56 17.34 -1.84 23.10
CA ILE A 56 17.88 -2.92 23.95
C ILE A 56 16.99 -3.15 25.17
N GLY A 57 17.27 -4.20 25.92
CA GLY A 57 16.50 -4.56 27.11
C GLY A 57 15.36 -5.53 26.78
N ARG A 58 14.16 -5.27 27.31
CA ARG A 58 13.00 -6.17 27.18
C ARG A 58 12.23 -5.99 25.86
N THR A 59 12.93 -5.88 24.75
CA THR A 59 12.33 -5.61 23.42
C THR A 59 11.31 -6.67 22.99
N ALA A 60 11.41 -7.91 23.49
CA ALA A 60 10.40 -8.95 23.23
C ALA A 60 9.01 -8.65 23.80
N LEU A 61 8.90 -7.66 24.69
CA LEU A 61 7.61 -7.19 25.23
C LEU A 61 6.94 -6.13 24.36
N LEU A 62 7.61 -5.63 23.32
CA LEU A 62 7.01 -4.69 22.38
C LEU A 62 6.16 -5.42 21.35
N ASN A 63 4.98 -4.88 21.12
CA ASN A 63 4.07 -5.31 20.08
C ASN A 63 4.01 -4.22 19.00
N GLN A 64 4.07 -4.62 17.71
CA GLN A 64 4.01 -3.69 16.58
C GLN A 64 2.73 -2.84 16.61
N GLN A 65 1.59 -3.42 16.96
CA GLN A 65 0.30 -2.71 16.99
C GLN A 65 0.27 -1.63 18.08
N GLU A 66 0.79 -1.93 19.28
CA GLU A 66 0.92 -0.93 20.35
C GLU A 66 1.86 0.21 19.93
N VAL A 67 3.01 -0.13 19.34
CA VAL A 67 3.98 0.86 18.85
C VAL A 67 3.37 1.75 17.76
N SER A 68 2.66 1.15 16.80
CA SER A 68 1.99 1.91 15.75
C SER A 68 0.88 2.81 16.31
N SER A 69 0.10 2.33 17.28
CA SER A 69 -0.96 3.12 17.94
C SER A 69 -0.38 4.33 18.67
N CYS A 70 0.69 4.14 19.48
CA CYS A 70 1.39 5.23 20.14
C CYS A 70 2.02 6.21 19.14
N GLY A 71 2.54 5.70 18.01
CA GLY A 71 3.04 6.53 16.93
C GLY A 71 1.94 7.42 16.34
N LEU A 72 0.76 6.88 16.08
CA LEU A 72 -0.39 7.67 15.58
C LEU A 72 -0.85 8.73 16.59
N GLU A 73 -0.84 8.43 17.90
CA GLU A 73 -1.12 9.42 18.95
C GLU A 73 -0.10 10.57 18.93
N ASP A 74 1.18 10.26 18.68
CA ASP A 74 2.26 11.24 18.55
C ASP A 74 2.31 11.92 17.16
N GLY A 75 1.41 11.55 16.22
CA GLY A 75 1.35 12.10 14.86
C GLY A 75 2.43 11.59 13.91
N VAL A 76 2.97 10.39 14.15
CA VAL A 76 4.03 9.76 13.37
C VAL A 76 3.66 8.33 12.96
N ASP A 77 4.33 7.82 11.94
CA ASP A 77 4.35 6.38 11.65
C ASP A 77 5.53 5.75 12.42
N ALA A 78 5.25 4.67 13.15
CA ALA A 78 6.23 3.95 13.97
C ALA A 78 6.20 2.45 13.66
N ASN A 79 7.34 1.91 13.21
CA ASN A 79 7.46 0.52 12.77
C ASN A 79 8.68 -0.16 13.40
N LEU A 80 8.46 -1.34 13.99
CA LEU A 80 9.49 -2.21 14.59
C LEU A 80 10.01 -3.22 13.59
N GLN A 81 11.32 -3.38 13.53
CA GLN A 81 11.99 -4.42 12.73
C GLN A 81 13.15 -5.04 13.51
N THR A 82 13.43 -6.31 13.29
CA THR A 82 14.69 -6.90 13.71
C THR A 82 15.83 -6.52 12.76
N ALA A 83 17.07 -6.68 13.19
CA ALA A 83 18.24 -6.45 12.33
C ALA A 83 18.25 -7.43 11.15
N GLU A 84 17.80 -8.68 11.37
CA GLU A 84 17.72 -9.70 10.32
C GLU A 84 16.69 -9.32 9.25
N GLU A 85 15.53 -8.83 9.64
CA GLU A 85 14.48 -8.37 8.69
C GLU A 85 14.97 -7.21 7.83
N ARG A 86 15.70 -6.30 8.44
CA ARG A 86 16.28 -5.17 7.70
C ARG A 86 17.42 -5.56 6.78
N ALA A 87 18.14 -6.63 7.08
CA ALA A 87 19.24 -7.11 6.26
C ALA A 87 18.78 -7.82 4.98
N VAL A 88 17.47 -8.07 4.83
CA VAL A 88 16.91 -8.72 3.64
C VAL A 88 16.96 -7.78 2.45
N ASP A 89 17.59 -8.23 1.37
CA ASP A 89 17.67 -7.51 0.11
C ASP A 89 16.40 -7.73 -0.70
N ILE A 90 15.48 -6.77 -0.69
CA ILE A 90 14.21 -6.83 -1.41
C ILE A 90 14.47 -6.79 -2.92
N LYS A 91 13.86 -7.73 -3.66
CA LYS A 91 14.00 -7.91 -5.10
C LYS A 91 12.70 -7.67 -5.88
N LEU A 92 11.55 -7.82 -5.23
CA LEU A 92 10.22 -7.63 -5.81
C LEU A 92 9.37 -6.76 -4.89
N ALA A 93 8.74 -5.74 -5.44
CA ALA A 93 7.74 -4.93 -4.76
C ALA A 93 6.43 -4.93 -5.54
N VAL A 94 5.34 -5.31 -4.89
CA VAL A 94 3.99 -5.31 -5.49
C VAL A 94 3.11 -4.28 -4.79
N PHE A 95 2.25 -3.64 -5.57
CA PHE A 95 1.44 -2.53 -5.10
C PHE A 95 -0.01 -2.69 -5.55
N ASP A 96 -0.95 -2.43 -4.66
CA ASP A 96 -2.28 -2.08 -5.12
C ASP A 96 -2.25 -0.73 -5.85
N MET A 97 -3.27 -0.47 -6.66
CA MET A 97 -3.38 0.76 -7.45
C MET A 97 -4.30 1.78 -6.77
N ASP A 98 -5.58 1.43 -6.67
CA ASP A 98 -6.62 2.32 -6.17
C ASP A 98 -6.37 2.64 -4.68
N SER A 99 -6.53 3.90 -4.28
CA SER A 99 -6.25 4.38 -2.92
C SER A 99 -4.83 4.10 -2.38
N THR A 100 -3.96 3.46 -3.19
CA THR A 100 -2.55 3.16 -2.87
C THR A 100 -1.59 3.94 -3.77
N LEU A 101 -1.40 3.58 -5.04
CA LEU A 101 -0.56 4.34 -5.99
C LEU A 101 -1.24 5.62 -6.46
N ILE A 102 -2.55 5.63 -6.54
CA ILE A 102 -3.40 6.78 -6.87
C ILE A 102 -4.36 7.08 -5.72
N GLN A 103 -4.85 8.34 -5.64
CA GLN A 103 -5.69 8.83 -4.53
C GLN A 103 -7.19 8.69 -4.80
N CYS A 104 -7.59 7.81 -5.71
CA CYS A 104 -9.01 7.59 -6.07
C CYS A 104 -9.28 6.11 -6.32
N GLU A 105 -10.56 5.77 -6.34
CA GLU A 105 -11.09 4.49 -6.83
C GLU A 105 -11.53 4.68 -8.29
N VAL A 106 -10.90 4.00 -9.25
CA VAL A 106 -11.22 4.20 -10.68
C VAL A 106 -12.66 3.80 -11.03
N ILE A 107 -13.24 2.83 -10.32
CA ILE A 107 -14.64 2.46 -10.51
C ILE A 107 -15.60 3.59 -10.10
N ASP A 108 -15.25 4.36 -9.06
CA ASP A 108 -16.05 5.51 -8.61
C ASP A 108 -15.95 6.67 -9.61
N GLU A 109 -14.77 6.90 -10.19
CA GLU A 109 -14.59 7.89 -11.25
C GLU A 109 -15.43 7.54 -12.50
N LEU A 110 -15.42 6.27 -12.91
CA LEU A 110 -16.29 5.78 -14.00
C LEU A 110 -17.77 5.94 -13.64
N ALA A 111 -18.17 5.66 -12.40
CA ALA A 111 -19.54 5.79 -11.94
C ALA A 111 -20.03 7.25 -11.94
N LYS A 112 -19.16 8.20 -11.61
CA LYS A 112 -19.47 9.65 -11.73
C LYS A 112 -19.77 10.03 -13.18
N GLN A 113 -18.96 9.57 -14.12
CA GLN A 113 -19.16 9.82 -15.56
C GLN A 113 -20.42 9.14 -16.11
N ALA A 114 -20.79 7.99 -15.55
CA ALA A 114 -22.02 7.28 -15.91
C ALA A 114 -23.27 7.85 -15.21
N GLY A 115 -23.13 8.81 -14.28
CA GLY A 115 -24.25 9.37 -13.49
C GLY A 115 -24.86 8.37 -12.50
N VAL A 116 -24.11 7.37 -12.05
CA VAL A 116 -24.56 6.29 -11.15
C VAL A 116 -23.80 6.24 -9.83
N GLY A 117 -23.08 7.29 -9.47
CA GLY A 117 -22.22 7.35 -8.27
C GLY A 117 -22.94 6.93 -6.99
N ASP A 118 -24.15 7.49 -6.71
CA ASP A 118 -24.89 7.18 -5.49
C ASP A 118 -25.23 5.68 -5.37
N ARG A 119 -25.53 5.03 -6.50
CA ARG A 119 -25.82 3.60 -6.53
C ARG A 119 -24.56 2.75 -6.25
N VAL A 120 -23.40 3.20 -6.73
CA VAL A 120 -22.12 2.53 -6.46
C VAL A 120 -21.76 2.66 -4.98
N VAL A 121 -21.99 3.82 -4.36
CA VAL A 121 -21.82 4.03 -2.91
C VAL A 121 -22.70 3.07 -2.12
N GLU A 122 -24.00 2.94 -2.45
CA GLU A 122 -24.91 2.00 -1.77
C GLU A 122 -24.43 0.55 -1.81
N ILE A 123 -23.95 0.08 -2.98
CA ILE A 123 -23.41 -1.29 -3.13
C ILE A 123 -22.14 -1.45 -2.29
N THR A 124 -21.26 -0.45 -2.28
CA THR A 124 -20.03 -0.46 -1.49
C THR A 124 -20.35 -0.53 0.01
N GLU A 125 -21.31 0.22 0.50
CA GLU A 125 -21.76 0.14 1.89
C GLU A 125 -22.33 -1.24 2.26
N ARG A 126 -23.09 -1.87 1.37
CA ARG A 126 -23.60 -3.25 1.58
C ARG A 126 -22.46 -4.25 1.71
N ALA A 127 -21.43 -4.12 0.88
CA ALA A 127 -20.23 -4.94 0.97
C ALA A 127 -19.47 -4.70 2.28
N MET A 128 -19.31 -3.44 2.71
CA MET A 128 -18.67 -3.11 3.99
C MET A 128 -19.42 -3.65 5.21
N ARG A 129 -20.75 -3.82 5.11
CA ARG A 129 -21.58 -4.48 6.14
C ARG A 129 -21.55 -6.02 6.03
N GLY A 130 -20.76 -6.61 5.13
CA GLY A 130 -20.65 -8.06 4.94
C GLY A 130 -21.87 -8.70 4.23
N GLN A 131 -22.72 -7.91 3.58
CA GLN A 131 -23.89 -8.40 2.84
C GLN A 131 -23.53 -8.92 1.44
N LEU A 132 -22.39 -8.52 0.93
CA LEU A 132 -21.84 -8.91 -0.37
C LEU A 132 -20.36 -9.27 -0.18
N ASP A 133 -19.92 -10.33 -0.85
CA ASP A 133 -18.49 -10.57 -1.01
C ASP A 133 -17.87 -9.62 -2.05
N PHE A 134 -16.54 -9.67 -2.17
CA PHE A 134 -15.81 -8.81 -3.12
C PHE A 134 -16.30 -8.99 -4.57
N ASN A 135 -16.41 -10.24 -5.03
CA ASN A 135 -16.78 -10.53 -6.42
C ASN A 135 -18.22 -10.09 -6.72
N GLN A 136 -19.14 -10.30 -5.77
CA GLN A 136 -20.54 -9.86 -5.89
C GLN A 136 -20.62 -8.33 -5.97
N SER A 137 -20.00 -7.63 -5.03
CA SER A 137 -19.97 -6.16 -5.01
C SER A 137 -19.31 -5.59 -6.25
N PHE A 138 -18.18 -6.15 -6.68
CA PHE A 138 -17.47 -5.75 -7.89
C PHE A 138 -18.36 -5.90 -9.13
N THR A 139 -19.02 -7.05 -9.29
CA THR A 139 -19.89 -7.36 -10.42
C THR A 139 -21.14 -6.45 -10.45
N GLU A 140 -21.78 -6.20 -9.29
CA GLU A 140 -22.93 -5.28 -9.20
C GLU A 140 -22.54 -3.86 -9.60
N ARG A 141 -21.44 -3.32 -9.06
CA ARG A 141 -20.94 -1.97 -9.38
C ARG A 141 -20.58 -1.84 -10.85
N LEU A 142 -19.86 -2.83 -11.39
CA LEU A 142 -19.45 -2.85 -12.80
C LEU A 142 -20.67 -2.90 -13.74
N GLY A 143 -21.70 -3.67 -13.37
CA GLY A 143 -22.96 -3.75 -14.12
C GLY A 143 -23.65 -2.41 -14.33
N LEU A 144 -23.48 -1.45 -13.40
CA LEU A 144 -24.02 -0.09 -13.51
C LEU A 144 -23.33 0.74 -14.60
N LEU A 145 -22.10 0.38 -15.00
CA LEU A 145 -21.34 1.09 -16.03
C LEU A 145 -21.70 0.66 -17.47
N ARG A 146 -22.63 -0.27 -17.63
CA ARG A 146 -23.07 -0.74 -18.95
C ARG A 146 -23.55 0.43 -19.83
N GLY A 147 -22.99 0.51 -21.02
CA GLY A 147 -23.34 1.52 -22.02
C GLY A 147 -22.51 2.81 -21.93
N LEU A 148 -21.64 2.96 -20.92
CA LEU A 148 -20.69 4.06 -20.84
C LEU A 148 -19.72 4.00 -22.03
N ASP A 149 -19.45 5.14 -22.66
CA ASP A 149 -18.48 5.26 -23.75
C ASP A 149 -17.07 4.88 -23.25
N ALA A 150 -16.42 3.94 -23.93
CA ALA A 150 -15.11 3.45 -23.53
C ALA A 150 -14.01 4.53 -23.55
N ARG A 151 -14.19 5.63 -24.32
CA ARG A 151 -13.20 6.73 -24.37
C ARG A 151 -13.02 7.42 -23.02
N VAL A 152 -14.06 7.40 -22.17
CA VAL A 152 -14.02 7.95 -20.82
C VAL A 152 -12.90 7.33 -19.98
N THR A 153 -12.57 6.04 -20.20
CA THR A 153 -11.48 5.38 -19.47
C THR A 153 -10.12 6.05 -19.73
N SER A 154 -9.85 6.41 -20.99
CA SER A 154 -8.60 7.09 -21.37
C SER A 154 -8.55 8.53 -20.84
N GLU A 155 -9.69 9.22 -20.82
CA GLU A 155 -9.80 10.59 -20.28
C GLU A 155 -9.46 10.59 -18.77
N ILE A 156 -10.07 9.70 -17.99
CA ILE A 156 -9.76 9.55 -16.57
C ILE A 156 -8.28 9.13 -16.36
N ALA A 157 -7.80 8.16 -17.14
CA ALA A 157 -6.42 7.66 -17.03
C ALA A 157 -5.36 8.76 -17.22
N SER A 158 -5.67 9.79 -18.02
CA SER A 158 -4.75 10.91 -18.29
C SER A 158 -4.62 11.90 -17.12
N SER A 159 -5.52 11.86 -16.13
CA SER A 159 -5.60 12.83 -15.02
C SER A 159 -5.62 12.21 -13.64
N LEU A 160 -5.15 10.96 -13.50
CA LEU A 160 -5.13 10.25 -12.22
C LEU A 160 -4.25 10.99 -11.19
N PRO A 161 -4.75 11.24 -9.97
CA PRO A 161 -3.99 11.86 -8.90
C PRO A 161 -3.07 10.82 -8.22
N PHE A 162 -1.76 10.95 -8.36
CA PHE A 162 -0.80 10.05 -7.72
C PHE A 162 -0.70 10.30 -6.22
N SER A 163 -0.47 9.24 -5.46
CA SER A 163 -0.21 9.31 -4.04
C SER A 163 1.12 10.01 -3.75
N ASP A 164 1.13 10.76 -2.65
CA ASP A 164 2.31 11.48 -2.18
C ASP A 164 3.49 10.51 -1.99
N GLY A 165 4.66 10.83 -2.53
CA GLY A 165 5.86 10.00 -2.46
C GLY A 165 5.91 8.81 -3.43
N ALA A 166 4.90 8.60 -4.29
CA ALA A 166 4.88 7.48 -5.24
C ALA A 166 6.04 7.55 -6.25
N HIS A 167 6.31 8.72 -6.79
CA HIS A 167 7.43 8.93 -7.75
C HIS A 167 8.78 8.68 -7.10
N GLU A 168 9.01 9.21 -5.90
CA GLU A 168 10.25 9.04 -5.14
C GLU A 168 10.49 7.56 -4.78
N LEU A 169 9.43 6.86 -4.37
CA LEU A 169 9.49 5.43 -4.09
C LEU A 169 9.92 4.64 -5.33
N MET A 170 9.21 4.81 -6.45
CA MET A 170 9.49 4.07 -7.68
C MET A 170 10.88 4.38 -8.26
N LEU A 171 11.30 5.65 -8.24
CA LEU A 171 12.64 6.05 -8.66
C LEU A 171 13.72 5.32 -7.85
N THR A 172 13.55 5.25 -6.53
CA THR A 172 14.52 4.62 -5.63
C THR A 172 14.52 3.09 -5.77
N LEU A 173 13.34 2.45 -5.83
CA LEU A 173 13.24 1.00 -6.03
C LEU A 173 13.90 0.57 -7.34
N ARG A 174 13.65 1.33 -8.42
CA ARG A 174 14.29 1.10 -9.71
C ARG A 174 15.81 1.24 -9.66
N ALA A 175 16.32 2.29 -8.98
CA ALA A 175 17.76 2.49 -8.80
C ALA A 175 18.43 1.35 -8.00
N ARG A 176 17.67 0.69 -7.11
CA ARG A 176 18.10 -0.50 -6.36
C ARG A 176 17.94 -1.82 -7.14
N GLY A 177 17.40 -1.78 -8.37
CA GLY A 177 17.13 -2.97 -9.17
C GLY A 177 15.97 -3.83 -8.65
N VAL A 178 15.06 -3.25 -7.87
CA VAL A 178 13.85 -3.93 -7.37
C VAL A 178 12.82 -3.94 -8.50
N ARG A 179 12.30 -5.11 -8.86
CA ARG A 179 11.19 -5.25 -9.80
C ARG A 179 9.91 -4.75 -9.15
N THR A 180 9.14 -3.92 -9.87
CA THR A 180 7.92 -3.29 -9.38
C THR A 180 6.72 -3.71 -10.21
N VAL A 181 5.64 -4.19 -9.55
CA VAL A 181 4.45 -4.71 -10.23
C VAL A 181 3.18 -4.17 -9.56
N ILE A 182 2.20 -3.76 -10.36
CA ILE A 182 0.85 -3.43 -9.89
C ILE A 182 0.03 -4.72 -9.80
N LEU A 183 -0.62 -4.96 -8.66
CA LEU A 183 -1.61 -6.03 -8.47
C LEU A 183 -2.93 -5.40 -8.05
N SER A 184 -3.85 -5.14 -8.98
CA SER A 184 -5.03 -4.33 -8.75
C SER A 184 -6.34 -5.04 -9.03
N GLY A 185 -7.33 -4.83 -8.16
CA GLY A 185 -8.74 -5.14 -8.43
C GLY A 185 -9.42 -4.12 -9.35
N GLY A 186 -8.74 -3.02 -9.73
CA GLY A 186 -9.16 -2.06 -10.74
C GLY A 186 -8.96 -2.58 -12.16
N PHE A 187 -8.80 -1.66 -13.14
CA PHE A 187 -8.81 -2.04 -14.56
C PHE A 187 -7.47 -1.76 -15.25
N ASP A 188 -7.16 -2.62 -16.24
CA ASP A 188 -5.90 -2.65 -16.99
C ASP A 188 -5.57 -1.33 -17.71
N VAL A 189 -6.56 -0.64 -18.27
CA VAL A 189 -6.36 0.66 -18.92
C VAL A 189 -5.77 1.71 -17.96
N PHE A 190 -6.15 1.69 -16.70
CA PHE A 190 -5.60 2.58 -15.67
C PHE A 190 -4.26 2.08 -15.17
N ALA A 191 -4.13 0.75 -14.95
CA ALA A 191 -2.87 0.14 -14.52
C ALA A 191 -1.75 0.38 -15.55
N GLU A 192 -2.03 0.29 -16.85
CA GLU A 192 -1.07 0.61 -17.91
C GLU A 192 -0.63 2.08 -17.84
N SER A 193 -1.58 3.02 -17.64
CA SER A 193 -1.27 4.44 -17.50
C SER A 193 -0.39 4.69 -16.27
N VAL A 194 -0.76 4.16 -15.10
CA VAL A 194 0.00 4.30 -13.85
C VAL A 194 1.40 3.70 -13.99
N LYS A 195 1.50 2.48 -14.57
CA LYS A 195 2.79 1.83 -14.88
C LYS A 195 3.66 2.73 -15.75
N GLY A 196 3.09 3.31 -16.80
CA GLY A 196 3.81 4.17 -17.74
C GLY A 196 4.37 5.43 -17.07
N VAL A 197 3.56 6.12 -16.25
CA VAL A 197 3.95 7.36 -15.56
C VAL A 197 4.98 7.07 -14.46
N LEU A 198 4.78 6.06 -13.63
CA LEU A 198 5.67 5.67 -12.54
C LEU A 198 6.86 4.82 -13.00
N LYS A 199 6.90 4.42 -14.29
CA LYS A 199 7.93 3.58 -14.90
C LYS A 199 8.11 2.25 -14.16
N MET A 200 7.00 1.63 -13.80
CA MET A 200 6.98 0.30 -13.19
C MET A 200 7.16 -0.79 -14.27
N ASP A 201 7.54 -2.00 -13.83
CA ASP A 201 7.92 -3.07 -14.76
C ASP A 201 6.70 -3.80 -15.36
N ASP A 202 5.63 -4.01 -14.55
CA ASP A 202 4.51 -4.83 -14.99
C ASP A 202 3.22 -4.52 -14.20
N TYR A 203 2.09 -5.10 -14.64
CA TYR A 203 0.84 -5.05 -13.89
C TYR A 203 -0.04 -6.30 -14.11
N VAL A 204 -0.93 -6.54 -13.15
CA VAL A 204 -2.05 -7.47 -13.25
C VAL A 204 -3.30 -6.74 -12.75
N ALA A 205 -4.31 -6.63 -13.61
CA ALA A 205 -5.58 -5.95 -13.32
C ALA A 205 -6.72 -6.58 -14.11
N ASN A 206 -7.97 -6.21 -13.83
CA ASN A 206 -9.12 -6.71 -14.57
C ASN A 206 -9.20 -6.04 -15.95
N THR A 207 -9.53 -6.81 -16.98
CA THR A 207 -9.77 -6.28 -18.33
C THR A 207 -11.25 -5.97 -18.54
N LEU A 208 -11.57 -4.71 -18.81
CA LEU A 208 -12.93 -4.29 -19.14
C LEU A 208 -13.38 -4.92 -20.46
N GLU A 209 -14.58 -5.52 -20.45
CA GLU A 209 -15.21 -5.99 -21.68
C GLU A 209 -15.87 -4.82 -22.43
N ILE A 210 -15.44 -4.57 -23.66
CA ILE A 210 -15.93 -3.47 -24.52
C ILE A 210 -16.58 -4.07 -25.76
N ALA A 211 -17.78 -3.60 -26.10
CA ALA A 211 -18.47 -3.92 -27.35
C ALA A 211 -19.03 -2.63 -27.96
N ASP A 212 -18.87 -2.45 -29.27
CA ASP A 212 -19.33 -1.29 -30.02
C ASP A 212 -18.89 0.07 -29.41
N GLY A 213 -17.66 0.12 -28.87
CA GLY A 213 -17.07 1.29 -28.22
C GLY A 213 -17.67 1.65 -26.85
N LYS A 214 -18.43 0.74 -26.24
CA LYS A 214 -19.07 0.92 -24.93
C LYS A 214 -18.72 -0.19 -23.97
N LEU A 215 -18.68 0.14 -22.68
CA LEU A 215 -18.54 -0.86 -21.61
C LEU A 215 -19.76 -1.78 -21.60
N THR A 216 -19.54 -3.09 -21.52
CA THR A 216 -20.65 -4.07 -21.41
C THR A 216 -21.16 -4.20 -19.96
N GLY A 217 -20.45 -3.62 -18.99
CA GLY A 217 -20.68 -3.82 -17.56
C GLY A 217 -20.10 -5.15 -17.05
N ARG A 218 -19.12 -5.70 -17.72
CA ARG A 218 -18.41 -6.94 -17.34
C ARG A 218 -16.90 -6.80 -17.53
N VAL A 219 -16.16 -7.70 -16.92
CA VAL A 219 -14.72 -7.94 -17.16
C VAL A 219 -14.52 -9.30 -17.81
N ILE A 220 -13.38 -9.44 -18.48
CA ILE A 220 -12.90 -10.71 -19.00
C ILE A 220 -12.30 -11.48 -17.82
N PRO A 221 -12.77 -12.70 -17.49
CA PRO A 221 -12.25 -13.50 -16.39
C PRO A 221 -10.74 -13.88 -16.58
N PRO A 222 -10.00 -14.11 -15.47
CA PRO A 222 -10.45 -14.14 -14.08
C PRO A 222 -10.53 -12.75 -13.42
N ILE A 223 -11.38 -12.62 -12.36
CA ILE A 223 -11.43 -11.40 -11.53
C ILE A 223 -10.21 -11.39 -10.60
N VAL A 224 -9.48 -10.27 -10.59
CA VAL A 224 -8.35 -10.06 -9.69
C VAL A 224 -8.88 -9.67 -8.29
N ASN A 225 -9.01 -10.66 -7.42
CA ASN A 225 -9.42 -10.52 -6.03
C ASN A 225 -8.24 -10.80 -5.08
N ALA A 226 -8.51 -10.91 -3.77
CA ALA A 226 -7.48 -11.16 -2.75
C ALA A 226 -6.66 -12.45 -2.99
N ASP A 227 -7.32 -13.53 -3.44
CA ASP A 227 -6.66 -14.79 -3.73
C ASP A 227 -5.77 -14.69 -4.96
N GLU A 228 -6.23 -14.02 -6.01
CA GLU A 228 -5.46 -13.79 -7.22
C GLU A 228 -4.24 -12.89 -6.95
N LYS A 229 -4.40 -11.80 -6.18
CA LYS A 229 -3.25 -10.95 -5.76
C LYS A 229 -2.17 -11.77 -5.05
N ARG A 230 -2.57 -12.59 -4.07
CA ARG A 230 -1.65 -13.50 -3.38
C ARG A 230 -0.98 -14.49 -4.33
N ALA A 231 -1.76 -15.14 -5.18
CA ALA A 231 -1.25 -16.13 -6.13
C ALA A 231 -0.24 -15.52 -7.11
N ARG A 232 -0.50 -14.29 -7.56
CA ARG A 232 0.41 -13.53 -8.44
C ARG A 232 1.71 -13.16 -7.74
N LEU A 233 1.67 -12.70 -6.49
CA LEU A 233 2.88 -12.44 -5.71
C LEU A 233 3.75 -13.69 -5.62
N ILE A 234 3.17 -14.84 -5.25
CA ILE A 234 3.90 -16.12 -5.13
C ILE A 234 4.48 -16.53 -6.49
N SER A 235 3.69 -16.44 -7.57
CA SER A 235 4.12 -16.79 -8.91
C SER A 235 5.28 -15.92 -9.40
N LEU A 236 5.22 -14.60 -9.14
CA LEU A 236 6.27 -13.65 -9.49
C LEU A 236 7.56 -13.95 -8.72
N ALA A 237 7.48 -14.18 -7.41
CA ALA A 237 8.65 -14.56 -6.60
C ALA A 237 9.29 -15.86 -7.10
N SER A 238 8.47 -16.87 -7.37
CA SER A 238 8.92 -18.15 -7.93
C SER A 238 9.61 -17.99 -9.30
N SER A 239 9.03 -17.20 -10.20
CA SER A 239 9.60 -16.96 -11.53
C SER A 239 10.95 -16.23 -11.50
N MET A 240 11.17 -15.44 -10.45
CA MET A 240 12.43 -14.73 -10.18
C MET A 240 13.41 -15.56 -9.34
N SER A 241 13.03 -16.78 -8.92
CA SER A 241 13.83 -17.63 -8.02
C SER A 241 14.26 -16.91 -6.74
N ILE A 242 13.35 -16.15 -6.12
CA ILE A 242 13.55 -15.44 -4.86
C ILE A 242 12.63 -15.96 -3.77
N ASP A 243 13.06 -15.82 -2.50
CA ASP A 243 12.21 -16.12 -1.35
C ASP A 243 11.14 -15.04 -1.14
N LEU A 244 10.00 -15.41 -0.55
CA LEU A 244 8.94 -14.45 -0.19
C LEU A 244 9.43 -13.39 0.81
N SER A 245 10.43 -13.71 1.65
CA SER A 245 11.09 -12.72 2.52
C SER A 245 11.74 -11.57 1.74
N GLN A 246 12.13 -11.79 0.47
CA GLN A 246 12.71 -10.78 -0.42
C GLN A 246 11.64 -9.97 -1.19
N THR A 247 10.39 -10.02 -0.76
CA THR A 247 9.28 -9.31 -1.38
C THR A 247 8.71 -8.23 -0.46
N MET A 248 8.23 -7.15 -1.08
CA MET A 248 7.42 -6.11 -0.43
C MET A 248 6.04 -6.10 -1.07
N ALA A 249 4.98 -5.91 -0.26
CA ALA A 249 3.63 -5.65 -0.73
C ALA A 249 3.07 -4.40 -0.04
N VAL A 250 2.37 -3.54 -0.78
CA VAL A 250 1.76 -2.32 -0.27
C VAL A 250 0.31 -2.25 -0.74
N GLY A 251 -0.62 -1.95 0.17
CA GLY A 251 -2.05 -1.84 -0.13
C GLY A 251 -2.83 -1.19 1.01
N ASP A 252 -4.10 -0.82 0.76
CA ASP A 252 -4.97 -0.12 1.71
C ASP A 252 -6.22 -0.92 2.10
N GLY A 253 -6.64 -1.88 1.28
CA GLY A 253 -7.92 -2.55 1.35
C GLY A 253 -7.88 -3.97 1.91
N ALA A 254 -9.05 -4.49 2.32
CA ALA A 254 -9.17 -5.87 2.81
C ALA A 254 -8.82 -6.92 1.74
N ASN A 255 -8.97 -6.56 0.45
CA ASN A 255 -8.53 -7.36 -0.69
C ASN A 255 -7.00 -7.49 -0.83
N ASP A 256 -6.23 -6.70 -0.07
CA ASP A 256 -4.76 -6.75 -0.06
C ASP A 256 -4.20 -7.63 1.05
N LEU A 257 -4.98 -7.88 2.10
CA LEU A 257 -4.51 -8.57 3.32
C LEU A 257 -3.73 -9.83 3.00
N LYS A 258 -4.24 -10.70 2.11
CA LYS A 258 -3.57 -11.96 1.76
C LYS A 258 -2.20 -11.75 1.11
N MET A 259 -2.03 -10.72 0.27
CA MET A 259 -0.71 -10.41 -0.31
C MET A 259 0.20 -9.73 0.71
N LEU A 260 -0.33 -8.85 1.58
CA LEU A 260 0.44 -8.22 2.65
C LEU A 260 1.00 -9.23 3.65
N GLU A 261 0.18 -10.22 4.07
CA GLU A 261 0.59 -11.31 4.95
C GLU A 261 1.63 -12.24 4.31
N THR A 262 1.58 -12.40 2.99
CA THR A 262 2.46 -13.32 2.25
C THR A 262 3.84 -12.71 2.00
N ALA A 263 3.92 -11.39 1.84
CA ALA A 263 5.18 -10.69 1.57
C ALA A 263 6.09 -10.63 2.81
N GLY A 264 7.40 -10.58 2.60
CA GLY A 264 8.38 -10.34 3.67
C GLY A 264 8.17 -8.99 4.35
N ILE A 265 7.83 -7.96 3.57
CA ILE A 265 7.45 -6.64 4.05
C ILE A 265 6.04 -6.31 3.54
N GLY A 266 5.01 -6.54 4.37
CA GLY A 266 3.63 -6.16 4.09
C GLY A 266 3.28 -4.82 4.75
N VAL A 267 2.91 -3.82 3.95
CA VAL A 267 2.68 -2.44 4.40
C VAL A 267 1.23 -2.02 4.15
N ALA A 268 0.51 -1.71 5.21
CA ALA A 268 -0.78 -1.03 5.15
C ALA A 268 -0.56 0.47 4.92
N PHE A 269 -0.88 0.98 3.72
CA PHE A 269 -0.69 2.38 3.36
C PHE A 269 -2.01 3.13 3.46
N ARG A 270 -2.12 4.11 4.39
CA ARG A 270 -3.34 4.90 4.66
C ARG A 270 -4.60 4.04 4.70
N ALA A 271 -4.42 2.82 5.23
CA ALA A 271 -5.35 1.72 5.11
C ALA A 271 -6.56 1.86 6.06
N LYS A 272 -7.60 1.11 5.72
CA LYS A 272 -8.79 0.94 6.56
C LYS A 272 -8.41 0.31 7.90
N PRO A 273 -9.16 0.59 9.00
CA PRO A 273 -8.81 0.10 10.34
C PRO A 273 -8.51 -1.40 10.40
N VAL A 274 -9.37 -2.23 9.79
CA VAL A 274 -9.21 -3.70 9.76
C VAL A 274 -7.89 -4.13 9.10
N VAL A 275 -7.41 -3.40 8.11
CA VAL A 275 -6.14 -3.71 7.43
C VAL A 275 -4.96 -3.27 8.29
N ARG A 276 -5.04 -2.11 8.95
CA ARG A 276 -4.01 -1.65 9.89
C ARG A 276 -3.82 -2.59 11.08
N GLU A 277 -4.90 -3.19 11.57
CA GLU A 277 -4.86 -4.14 12.68
C GLU A 277 -4.17 -5.45 12.32
N GLN A 278 -4.20 -5.87 11.06
CA GLN A 278 -3.67 -7.16 10.60
C GLN A 278 -2.31 -7.03 9.91
N ALA A 279 -2.04 -5.91 9.24
CA ALA A 279 -0.77 -5.71 8.57
C ALA A 279 0.39 -5.55 9.56
N ARG A 280 1.55 -6.08 9.17
CA ARG A 280 2.75 -6.01 9.99
C ARG A 280 3.31 -4.59 10.10
N TYR A 281 3.34 -3.85 9.01
CA TYR A 281 3.82 -2.46 8.97
C TYR A 281 2.73 -1.54 8.48
N GLN A 282 2.78 -0.26 8.90
CA GLN A 282 1.80 0.72 8.47
C GLN A 282 2.42 2.09 8.24
N LEU A 283 1.89 2.78 7.23
CA LEU A 283 2.21 4.15 6.85
C LEU A 283 0.89 4.92 6.71
N SER A 284 0.56 5.72 7.71
CA SER A 284 -0.70 6.47 7.78
C SER A 284 -0.49 7.98 7.70
N GLN A 285 0.66 8.47 8.17
CA GLN A 285 0.99 9.89 8.26
C GLN A 285 1.81 10.36 7.06
N VAL A 286 2.82 9.57 6.65
CA VAL A 286 3.69 9.93 5.54
C VAL A 286 3.17 9.45 4.19
N GLY A 287 3.86 9.78 3.10
CA GLY A 287 3.57 9.27 1.77
C GLY A 287 4.18 7.88 1.53
N LEU A 288 3.99 7.35 0.32
CA LEU A 288 4.52 6.05 -0.11
C LEU A 288 6.05 5.96 -0.01
N ASP A 289 6.76 7.09 -0.11
CA ASP A 289 8.19 7.19 0.13
C ASP A 289 8.62 6.64 1.49
N GLY A 290 7.71 6.65 2.48
CA GLY A 290 7.93 6.04 3.80
C GLY A 290 8.30 4.56 3.75
N ALA A 291 7.84 3.82 2.74
CA ALA A 291 8.18 2.41 2.56
C ALA A 291 9.69 2.17 2.34
N LEU A 292 10.42 3.16 1.82
CA LEU A 292 11.88 3.07 1.64
C LEU A 292 12.64 2.88 2.96
N TYR A 293 12.10 3.38 4.06
CA TYR A 293 12.75 3.31 5.36
C TYR A 293 12.54 1.98 6.08
N LEU A 294 11.69 1.12 5.52
CA LEU A 294 11.52 -0.27 5.94
C LEU A 294 12.50 -1.21 5.21
N LEU A 295 13.16 -0.73 4.14
CA LEU A 295 14.21 -1.45 3.42
C LEU A 295 15.55 -1.30 4.13
N GLY A 296 16.42 -2.28 3.93
CA GLY A 296 17.79 -2.25 4.42
C GLY A 296 18.70 -1.27 3.68
#